data_98a32d11c07994aeaddcd1f39fc1f095
#
_entry.id   98a32d11c07994aeaddcd1f39fc1f095
#
_cell.length_a   1.000
_cell.length_b   1.000
_cell.length_c   1.000
_cell.angle_alpha   90.00
_cell.angle_beta   90.00
_cell.angle_gamma   90.00
#
_symmetry.space_group_name_H-M   'P 1'
#
loop_
_entity.id
_entity.type
_entity.pdbx_description
1 polymer ?
#
loop_
_entity_poly.entity_id
_entity_poly.type
_entity_poly.pdbx_seq_one_letter_code
_entity_poly.pdbx_strand_id
1 'polypeptide(L)'
;DYGYDHTKLRETEGRLFGNAWLENNFSQSQVKLRLDNWHLGKMSSWAETPKNITHPEIKFPIDSNLYLGYGPLTRNKETKKTTFKDKLNAAIRAEESNLLKIIHSDQSSSAIHKALQLIHWFGTIGGRSRNGWGSLLLEGCKLGGQELLNQSNSMLKELAKPLNEGFKFDWPHAFAMDDNGLLIWKSNKPHNTWREAMVELAKIKIAFRTQPHLVFSINKDAAVPKIDYRHLLSYPVTHHGVEGWCDK
;
A
#
# COMPACT_ATOMS: atom_id res chain seq x y z
N ASP A 1 -5.28 17.90 12.72
CA ASP A 1 -3.91 18.11 12.27
C ASP A 1 -3.01 18.40 13.46
N TYR A 2 -2.04 17.54 13.71
CA TYR A 2 -1.13 17.65 14.87
C TYR A 2 0.21 18.31 14.48
N GLY A 3 0.38 18.68 13.22
CA GLY A 3 1.63 19.22 12.71
C GLY A 3 2.79 18.27 12.98
N TYR A 4 3.84 18.77 13.64
CA TYR A 4 5.00 17.97 14.06
C TYR A 4 4.90 17.44 15.49
N ASP A 5 3.78 17.66 16.19
CA ASP A 5 3.61 17.22 17.57
C ASP A 5 3.26 15.73 17.65
N HIS A 6 4.31 14.91 17.61
CA HIS A 6 4.20 13.47 17.74
C HIS A 6 3.61 13.00 19.07
N THR A 7 3.87 13.74 20.15
CA THR A 7 3.35 13.39 21.47
C THR A 7 1.85 13.50 21.49
N LYS A 8 1.32 14.61 20.98
CA LYS A 8 -0.12 14.83 20.89
C LYS A 8 -0.81 13.86 19.94
N LEU A 9 -0.16 13.50 18.82
CA LEU A 9 -0.65 12.47 17.91
C LEU A 9 -0.77 11.12 18.64
N ARG A 10 0.29 10.69 19.32
CA ARG A 10 0.33 9.44 20.10
C ARG A 10 -0.69 9.41 21.22
N GLU A 11 -0.87 10.49 21.95
CA GLU A 11 -1.88 10.58 22.99
C GLU A 11 -3.30 10.44 22.43
N THR A 12 -3.57 11.05 21.29
CA THR A 12 -4.87 10.96 20.64
C THR A 12 -5.13 9.57 20.08
N GLU A 13 -4.15 8.97 19.42
CA GLU A 13 -4.20 7.59 18.96
C GLU A 13 -4.41 6.63 20.15
N GLY A 14 -3.66 6.83 21.22
CA GLY A 14 -3.76 6.03 22.43
C GLY A 14 -5.12 6.12 23.11
N ARG A 15 -5.77 7.26 23.07
CA ARG A 15 -7.16 7.41 23.56
C ARG A 15 -8.17 6.60 22.76
N LEU A 16 -8.00 6.51 21.44
CA LEU A 16 -8.89 5.75 20.56
C LEU A 16 -8.60 4.25 20.58
N PHE A 17 -7.35 3.87 20.40
CA PHE A 17 -6.96 2.48 20.17
C PHE A 17 -6.32 1.80 21.37
N GLY A 18 -6.24 2.50 22.47
CA GLY A 18 -5.58 2.01 23.67
C GLY A 18 -4.07 2.25 23.64
N ASN A 19 -3.50 2.20 24.83
CA ASN A 19 -2.12 2.57 25.05
C ASN A 19 -1.54 1.74 26.19
N ALA A 20 -0.53 0.94 25.89
CA ALA A 20 0.14 0.06 26.86
C ALA A 20 1.56 0.54 27.25
N TRP A 21 2.04 1.64 26.68
CA TRP A 21 3.46 2.02 26.72
C TRP A 21 3.72 3.48 27.14
N LEU A 22 2.68 4.27 27.39
CA LEU A 22 2.84 5.54 28.08
C LEU A 22 2.81 5.29 29.58
N GLU A 23 3.94 5.43 30.25
CA GLU A 23 4.02 5.40 31.70
C GLU A 23 2.97 6.34 32.30
N ASN A 24 2.18 5.84 33.23
CA ASN A 24 1.11 6.55 33.93
C ASN A 24 -0.14 6.93 33.10
N ASN A 25 -0.30 6.49 31.87
CA ASN A 25 -1.44 6.85 31.03
C ASN A 25 -2.00 5.66 30.24
N PHE A 26 -2.13 4.52 30.90
CA PHE A 26 -2.72 3.32 30.29
C PHE A 26 -4.19 3.58 29.98
N SER A 27 -4.59 3.30 28.75
CA SER A 27 -5.98 3.36 28.35
C SER A 27 -6.36 2.12 27.57
N GLN A 28 -7.53 1.60 27.86
CA GLN A 28 -8.14 0.54 27.05
C GLN A 28 -8.64 1.15 25.75
N SER A 29 -8.54 0.40 24.66
CA SER A 29 -9.11 0.79 23.36
C SER A 29 -10.61 1.10 23.49
N GLN A 30 -11.01 2.26 22.99
CA GLN A 30 -12.42 2.63 22.84
C GLN A 30 -13.03 2.05 21.56
N VAL A 31 -12.19 1.58 20.64
CA VAL A 31 -12.62 0.92 19.41
C VAL A 31 -12.40 -0.58 19.57
N LYS A 32 -13.46 -1.36 19.45
CA LYS A 32 -13.41 -2.82 19.50
C LYS A 32 -13.75 -3.38 18.14
N LEU A 33 -12.93 -4.32 17.66
CA LEU A 33 -13.08 -4.96 16.37
C LEU A 33 -13.35 -6.45 16.56
N ARG A 34 -14.27 -6.99 15.78
CA ARG A 34 -14.53 -8.42 15.71
C ARG A 34 -14.88 -8.83 14.29
N LEU A 35 -14.22 -9.89 13.81
CA LEU A 35 -14.65 -10.61 12.62
C LEU A 35 -15.65 -11.70 13.01
N ASP A 36 -16.64 -11.94 12.18
CA ASP A 36 -17.61 -13.03 12.41
C ASP A 36 -16.95 -14.40 12.25
N ASN A 37 -16.06 -14.52 11.26
CA ASN A 37 -15.38 -15.76 10.96
C ASN A 37 -13.86 -15.62 11.09
N TRP A 38 -13.25 -16.58 11.76
CA TRP A 38 -11.82 -16.67 12.02
C TRP A 38 -11.26 -17.95 11.39
N HIS A 39 -11.33 -18.05 10.09
CA HIS A 39 -10.78 -19.19 9.35
C HIS A 39 -9.74 -18.71 8.34
N LEU A 40 -8.90 -19.63 7.94
CA LEU A 40 -7.90 -19.35 6.90
C LEU A 40 -8.60 -19.06 5.56
N GLY A 41 -7.95 -18.27 4.71
CA GLY A 41 -8.42 -18.04 3.35
C GLY A 41 -8.52 -19.35 2.55
N LYS A 42 -9.33 -19.34 1.51
CA LYS A 42 -9.66 -20.55 0.71
C LYS A 42 -8.68 -20.80 -0.43
N MET A 43 -7.78 -19.89 -0.72
CA MET A 43 -6.81 -20.03 -1.81
C MET A 43 -5.58 -20.80 -1.33
N SER A 44 -5.45 -22.06 -1.72
CA SER A 44 -4.33 -22.92 -1.38
C SER A 44 -3.28 -23.06 -2.49
N SER A 45 -3.59 -22.63 -3.71
CA SER A 45 -2.68 -22.70 -4.85
C SER A 45 -2.81 -21.46 -5.74
N TRP A 46 -1.76 -21.14 -6.47
CA TRP A 46 -1.74 -20.08 -7.46
C TRP A 46 -1.94 -20.69 -8.85
N ALA A 47 -3.06 -20.40 -9.46
CA ALA A 47 -3.45 -20.96 -10.78
C ALA A 47 -3.61 -19.90 -11.89
N GLU A 48 -3.22 -18.65 -11.62
CA GLU A 48 -3.39 -17.55 -12.59
C GLU A 48 -2.46 -17.72 -13.81
N THR A 49 -3.00 -17.47 -14.98
CA THR A 49 -2.20 -17.43 -16.21
C THR A 49 -1.23 -16.24 -16.18
N PRO A 50 0.08 -16.46 -16.37
CA PRO A 50 1.05 -15.39 -16.38
C PRO A 50 0.74 -14.36 -17.46
N LYS A 51 0.85 -13.07 -17.11
CA LYS A 51 0.93 -11.98 -18.08
C LYS A 51 2.30 -11.34 -17.95
N ASN A 52 3.13 -11.58 -18.95
CA ASN A 52 4.50 -11.11 -18.96
C ASN A 52 4.60 -9.64 -19.34
N ILE A 53 5.47 -8.95 -18.64
CA ILE A 53 5.86 -7.56 -18.86
C ILE A 53 7.38 -7.51 -19.07
N THR A 54 7.85 -6.51 -19.78
CA THR A 54 9.28 -6.25 -19.96
C THR A 54 9.79 -5.28 -18.90
N HIS A 55 11.03 -5.45 -18.52
CA HIS A 55 11.71 -4.57 -17.56
C HIS A 55 13.11 -4.26 -18.11
N PRO A 56 13.54 -2.99 -18.23
CA PRO A 56 14.81 -2.61 -18.81
C PRO A 56 16.05 -3.27 -18.17
N GLU A 57 15.96 -3.53 -16.87
CA GLU A 57 17.06 -4.12 -16.07
C GLU A 57 17.06 -5.66 -16.08
N ILE A 58 16.07 -6.31 -16.70
CA ILE A 58 15.90 -7.76 -16.70
C ILE A 58 15.91 -8.28 -18.14
N LYS A 59 16.76 -9.27 -18.40
CA LYS A 59 16.92 -9.85 -19.75
C LYS A 59 15.66 -10.56 -20.29
N PHE A 60 14.80 -11.06 -19.41
CA PHE A 60 13.64 -11.87 -19.78
C PHE A 60 12.35 -11.24 -19.27
N PRO A 61 11.25 -11.37 -20.03
CA PRO A 61 9.95 -10.96 -19.54
C PRO A 61 9.60 -11.63 -18.21
N ILE A 62 8.97 -10.88 -17.30
CA ILE A 62 8.55 -11.35 -15.99
C ILE A 62 7.04 -11.31 -15.89
N ASP A 63 6.45 -12.31 -15.21
CA ASP A 63 5.03 -12.30 -14.87
C ASP A 63 4.71 -11.08 -13.97
N SER A 64 3.73 -10.28 -14.36
CA SER A 64 3.32 -9.06 -13.61
C SER A 64 2.92 -9.38 -12.18
N ASN A 65 2.24 -10.52 -11.96
CA ASN A 65 1.83 -10.93 -10.62
C ASN A 65 3.04 -11.30 -9.77
N LEU A 66 4.02 -12.00 -10.35
CA LEU A 66 5.27 -12.30 -9.66
C LEU A 66 6.06 -11.01 -9.35
N TYR A 67 6.14 -10.08 -10.29
CA TYR A 67 6.84 -8.81 -10.08
C TYR A 67 6.27 -8.00 -8.92
N LEU A 68 4.95 -7.88 -8.85
CA LEU A 68 4.26 -7.15 -7.78
C LEU A 68 4.14 -7.96 -6.48
N GLY A 69 4.04 -9.28 -6.56
CA GLY A 69 3.79 -10.20 -5.45
C GLY A 69 5.01 -10.96 -4.95
N TYR A 70 6.21 -10.64 -5.42
CA TYR A 70 7.43 -11.34 -5.03
C TYR A 70 7.60 -11.39 -3.50
N GLY A 71 7.88 -12.56 -3.00
CA GLY A 71 7.91 -12.88 -1.57
C GLY A 71 6.82 -13.89 -1.23
N PRO A 72 5.54 -13.51 -1.14
CA PRO A 72 4.42 -14.45 -1.12
C PRO A 72 4.32 -15.32 -2.37
N LEU A 73 4.59 -14.73 -3.54
CA LEU A 73 4.75 -15.47 -4.79
C LEU A 73 6.22 -15.70 -5.11
N THR A 74 6.52 -16.83 -5.70
CA THR A 74 7.85 -17.21 -6.16
C THR A 74 7.77 -17.90 -7.51
N ARG A 75 8.90 -17.99 -8.22
CA ARG A 75 9.01 -18.79 -9.42
C ARG A 75 9.51 -20.18 -9.07
N ASN A 76 8.73 -21.20 -9.35
CA ASN A 76 9.17 -22.58 -9.22
C ASN A 76 10.33 -22.82 -10.20
N LYS A 77 11.44 -23.38 -9.71
CA LYS A 77 12.68 -23.56 -10.49
C LYS A 77 12.53 -24.62 -11.59
N GLU A 78 11.74 -25.63 -11.36
CA GLU A 78 11.51 -26.76 -12.27
C GLU A 78 10.47 -26.43 -13.32
N THR A 79 9.27 -26.05 -12.90
CA THR A 79 8.14 -25.78 -13.79
C THR A 79 8.20 -24.39 -14.45
N LYS A 80 9.06 -23.50 -13.96
CA LYS A 80 9.16 -22.08 -14.36
C LYS A 80 7.86 -21.29 -14.19
N LYS A 81 6.88 -21.83 -13.47
CA LYS A 81 5.60 -21.17 -13.17
C LYS A 81 5.65 -20.38 -11.89
N THR A 82 4.81 -19.34 -11.81
CA THR A 82 4.57 -18.60 -10.57
C THR A 82 3.77 -19.49 -9.62
N THR A 83 4.18 -19.55 -8.38
CA THR A 83 3.52 -20.35 -7.33
C THR A 83 3.57 -19.60 -5.99
N PHE A 84 2.79 -20.04 -5.01
CA PHE A 84 2.99 -19.62 -3.63
C PHE A 84 4.34 -20.11 -3.10
N LYS A 85 4.94 -19.31 -2.22
CA LYS A 85 6.11 -19.75 -1.47
C LYS A 85 5.73 -20.87 -0.49
N ASP A 86 6.61 -21.86 -0.33
CA ASP A 86 6.35 -23.12 0.37
C ASP A 86 5.76 -23.03 1.79
N LYS A 87 5.89 -21.86 2.43
CA LYS A 87 5.36 -21.63 3.79
C LYS A 87 3.96 -21.00 3.81
N LEU A 88 3.37 -20.75 2.66
CA LEU A 88 2.05 -20.13 2.58
C LEU A 88 0.98 -21.23 2.57
N ASN A 89 0.31 -21.42 3.70
CA ASN A 89 -0.70 -22.48 3.84
C ASN A 89 -2.03 -22.14 3.18
N ALA A 90 -2.38 -20.85 3.19
CA ALA A 90 -3.59 -20.33 2.54
C ALA A 90 -3.49 -18.82 2.33
N ALA A 91 -4.23 -18.33 1.35
CA ALA A 91 -4.43 -16.92 1.11
C ALA A 91 -5.92 -16.60 0.94
N ILE A 92 -6.29 -15.36 1.18
CA ILE A 92 -7.66 -14.89 0.93
C ILE A 92 -7.85 -14.82 -0.58
N ARG A 93 -8.87 -15.51 -1.05
CA ARG A 93 -9.28 -15.51 -2.46
C ARG A 93 -10.11 -14.26 -2.76
N ALA A 94 -10.09 -13.81 -4.01
CA ALA A 94 -11.05 -12.82 -4.48
C ALA A 94 -12.50 -13.29 -4.17
N GLU A 95 -13.37 -12.35 -3.84
CA GLU A 95 -14.78 -12.61 -3.48
C GLU A 95 -15.01 -13.34 -2.15
N GLU A 96 -13.97 -13.65 -1.40
CA GLU A 96 -14.18 -14.05 -0.01
C GLU A 96 -14.62 -12.83 0.81
N SER A 97 -15.69 -13.00 1.56
CA SER A 97 -16.26 -11.96 2.40
C SER A 97 -16.25 -12.33 3.88
N ASN A 98 -16.23 -11.33 4.72
CA ASN A 98 -16.37 -11.48 6.16
C ASN A 98 -17.12 -10.27 6.72
N LEU A 99 -17.79 -10.43 7.83
CA LEU A 99 -18.44 -9.32 8.51
C LEU A 99 -17.50 -8.77 9.60
N LEU A 100 -17.12 -7.50 9.45
CA LEU A 100 -16.38 -6.76 10.45
C LEU A 100 -17.37 -5.98 11.32
N LYS A 101 -17.43 -6.30 12.60
CA LYS A 101 -18.17 -5.56 13.62
C LYS A 101 -17.25 -4.58 14.32
N ILE A 102 -17.66 -3.31 14.38
CA ILE A 102 -16.90 -2.23 15.00
C ILE A 102 -17.79 -1.59 16.08
N ILE A 103 -17.28 -1.55 17.30
CA ILE A 103 -17.90 -0.83 18.40
C ILE A 103 -17.01 0.36 18.72
N HIS A 104 -17.62 1.54 18.80
CA HIS A 104 -16.94 2.79 19.10
C HIS A 104 -17.88 3.74 19.85
N SER A 105 -17.35 4.79 20.46
CA SER A 105 -18.16 5.85 21.07
C SER A 105 -18.77 6.76 20.01
N ASP A 106 -19.87 7.44 20.34
CA ASP A 106 -20.50 8.42 19.46
C ASP A 106 -19.54 9.55 19.08
N GLN A 107 -18.69 9.97 20.01
CA GLN A 107 -17.67 10.99 19.79
C GLN A 107 -16.66 10.60 18.71
N SER A 108 -16.35 9.31 18.55
CA SER A 108 -15.41 8.79 17.56
C SER A 108 -16.08 8.46 16.23
N SER A 109 -17.41 8.49 16.15
CA SER A 109 -18.17 8.01 15.00
C SER A 109 -17.72 8.64 13.68
N SER A 110 -17.59 9.96 13.63
CA SER A 110 -17.17 10.67 12.43
C SER A 110 -15.77 10.25 11.96
N ALA A 111 -14.82 10.15 12.90
CA ALA A 111 -13.44 9.74 12.59
C ALA A 111 -13.39 8.28 12.08
N ILE A 112 -14.14 7.38 12.69
CA ILE A 112 -14.22 5.98 12.28
C ILE A 112 -14.84 5.85 10.88
N HIS A 113 -15.92 6.59 10.60
CA HIS A 113 -16.51 6.57 9.25
C HIS A 113 -15.57 7.12 8.18
N LYS A 114 -14.84 8.20 8.46
CA LYS A 114 -13.79 8.70 7.55
C LYS A 114 -12.68 7.66 7.34
N ALA A 115 -12.23 7.00 8.39
CA ALA A 115 -11.23 5.94 8.30
C ALA A 115 -11.72 4.75 7.46
N LEU A 116 -12.96 4.30 7.66
CA LEU A 116 -13.56 3.23 6.85
C LEU A 116 -13.69 3.63 5.38
N GLN A 117 -14.06 4.87 5.10
CA GLN A 117 -14.12 5.37 3.73
C GLN A 117 -12.73 5.40 3.08
N LEU A 118 -11.68 5.78 3.82
CA LEU A 118 -10.30 5.71 3.34
C LEU A 118 -9.86 4.26 3.11
N ILE A 119 -10.23 3.34 3.99
CA ILE A 119 -9.98 1.91 3.81
C ILE A 119 -10.70 1.38 2.58
N HIS A 120 -11.93 1.80 2.34
CA HIS A 120 -12.69 1.41 1.14
C HIS A 120 -12.01 1.85 -0.15
N TRP A 121 -11.45 3.05 -0.19
CA TRP A 121 -10.79 3.59 -1.37
C TRP A 121 -9.36 3.10 -1.57
N PHE A 122 -8.59 3.02 -0.49
CA PHE A 122 -7.14 2.80 -0.54
C PHE A 122 -6.66 1.62 0.30
N GLY A 123 -7.56 1.04 1.09
CA GLY A 123 -7.20 0.01 2.05
C GLY A 123 -6.81 -1.30 1.37
N THR A 124 -5.80 -1.91 1.94
CA THR A 124 -5.32 -3.22 1.52
C THR A 124 -4.88 -4.02 2.74
N ILE A 125 -5.02 -5.33 2.67
CA ILE A 125 -4.58 -6.24 3.73
C ILE A 125 -3.55 -7.23 3.23
N GLY A 126 -2.71 -7.70 4.14
CA GLY A 126 -1.74 -8.75 3.86
C GLY A 126 -0.40 -8.26 3.28
N GLY A 127 0.36 -9.20 2.77
CA GLY A 127 1.66 -8.94 2.17
C GLY A 127 1.55 -8.26 0.81
N ARG A 128 2.52 -7.39 0.51
CA ARG A 128 2.58 -6.65 -0.77
C ARG A 128 1.41 -5.71 -1.03
N SER A 129 0.74 -5.26 -0.01
CA SER A 129 -0.37 -4.32 -0.06
C SER A 129 -0.06 -3.05 -0.88
N ARG A 130 1.13 -2.48 -0.74
CA ARG A 130 1.59 -1.33 -1.55
C ARG A 130 1.79 -1.62 -3.04
N ASN A 131 1.63 -2.86 -3.46
CA ASN A 131 1.72 -3.30 -4.85
C ASN A 131 0.36 -3.72 -5.42
N GLY A 132 -0.74 -3.23 -4.85
CA GLY A 132 -2.11 -3.51 -5.31
C GLY A 132 -2.69 -4.86 -4.87
N TRP A 133 -1.99 -5.59 -4.00
CA TRP A 133 -2.49 -6.83 -3.42
C TRP A 133 -3.38 -6.56 -2.21
N GLY A 134 -4.40 -7.40 -2.03
CA GLY A 134 -5.25 -7.36 -0.85
C GLY A 134 -6.21 -6.18 -0.79
N SER A 135 -6.58 -5.58 -1.92
CA SER A 135 -7.58 -4.52 -1.99
C SER A 135 -8.92 -5.00 -1.44
N LEU A 136 -9.58 -4.13 -0.69
CA LEU A 136 -10.82 -4.41 0.00
C LEU A 136 -11.99 -3.65 -0.63
N LEU A 137 -13.14 -4.28 -0.67
CA LEU A 137 -14.41 -3.62 -0.88
C LEU A 137 -15.18 -3.64 0.44
N LEU A 138 -15.48 -2.49 1.00
CA LEU A 138 -16.34 -2.37 2.18
C LEU A 138 -17.77 -2.11 1.74
N GLU A 139 -18.62 -3.11 1.86
CA GLU A 139 -20.06 -2.94 1.68
C GLU A 139 -20.61 -2.02 2.77
N GLY A 140 -21.51 -1.13 2.40
CA GLY A 140 -22.07 -0.13 3.33
C GLY A 140 -21.33 1.21 3.36
N CYS A 141 -20.16 1.35 2.74
CA CYS A 141 -19.58 2.66 2.47
C CYS A 141 -20.43 3.39 1.41
N LYS A 142 -20.86 4.62 1.74
CA LYS A 142 -21.79 5.37 0.90
C LYS A 142 -21.16 5.93 -0.36
N LEU A 143 -19.87 6.23 -0.33
CA LEU A 143 -19.16 6.87 -1.42
C LEU A 143 -18.39 5.82 -2.23
N GLY A 144 -18.72 5.67 -3.49
CA GLY A 144 -18.05 4.77 -4.42
C GLY A 144 -16.77 5.35 -5.02
N GLY A 145 -16.18 4.62 -5.95
CA GLY A 145 -14.95 5.05 -6.62
C GLY A 145 -15.12 6.29 -7.51
N GLN A 146 -16.33 6.61 -7.95
CA GLN A 146 -16.59 7.82 -8.74
C GLN A 146 -16.43 9.08 -7.90
N GLU A 147 -16.89 9.07 -6.67
CA GLU A 147 -16.72 10.18 -5.73
C GLU A 147 -15.26 10.40 -5.36
N LEU A 148 -14.47 9.32 -5.28
CA LEU A 148 -13.03 9.43 -5.11
C LEU A 148 -12.37 10.20 -6.26
N LEU A 149 -12.82 9.95 -7.49
CA LEU A 149 -12.25 10.58 -8.69
C LEU A 149 -12.71 12.02 -8.89
N ASN A 150 -13.68 12.47 -8.10
CA ASN A 150 -14.13 13.86 -8.12
C ASN A 150 -13.09 14.73 -7.40
N GLN A 151 -12.46 15.63 -8.12
CA GLN A 151 -11.49 16.58 -7.57
C GLN A 151 -12.10 17.54 -6.52
N SER A 152 -13.42 17.62 -6.47
CA SER A 152 -14.15 18.36 -5.45
C SER A 152 -14.42 17.58 -4.16
N ASN A 153 -13.90 16.35 -4.03
CA ASN A 153 -14.11 15.53 -2.84
C ASN A 153 -13.65 16.26 -1.57
N SER A 154 -14.63 16.73 -0.80
CA SER A 154 -14.39 17.57 0.38
C SER A 154 -13.60 16.84 1.46
N MET A 155 -13.85 15.54 1.63
CA MET A 155 -13.16 14.73 2.64
C MET A 155 -11.67 14.58 2.32
N LEU A 156 -11.31 14.33 1.06
CA LEU A 156 -9.90 14.23 0.67
C LEU A 156 -9.21 15.58 0.72
N LYS A 157 -9.89 16.67 0.34
CA LYS A 157 -9.35 18.02 0.47
C LYS A 157 -9.07 18.40 1.92
N GLU A 158 -9.95 18.02 2.84
CA GLU A 158 -9.73 18.24 4.28
C GLU A 158 -8.48 17.52 4.79
N LEU A 159 -8.16 16.34 4.25
CA LEU A 159 -7.02 15.51 4.64
C LEU A 159 -5.74 15.83 3.85
N ALA A 160 -5.87 16.47 2.70
CA ALA A 160 -4.73 16.79 1.85
C ALA A 160 -3.94 18.00 2.39
N LYS A 161 -2.64 17.97 2.15
CA LYS A 161 -1.76 19.10 2.43
C LYS A 161 -1.24 19.71 1.12
N PRO A 162 -1.03 21.02 1.07
CA PRO A 162 -0.27 21.62 -0.01
C PRO A 162 1.09 20.93 -0.17
N LEU A 163 1.49 20.65 -1.41
CA LEU A 163 2.70 19.89 -1.70
C LEU A 163 3.96 20.49 -1.06
N ASN A 164 4.07 21.82 -1.09
CA ASN A 164 5.18 22.55 -0.48
C ASN A 164 5.19 22.44 1.06
N GLU A 165 4.05 22.27 1.69
CA GLU A 165 3.97 22.02 3.13
C GLU A 165 4.28 20.56 3.45
N GLY A 166 3.79 19.62 2.63
CA GLY A 166 4.08 18.20 2.78
C GLY A 166 5.57 17.90 2.78
N PHE A 167 6.35 18.59 1.96
CA PHE A 167 7.81 18.42 1.90
C PHE A 167 8.58 18.92 3.13
N LYS A 168 7.94 19.65 4.03
CA LYS A 168 8.56 20.08 5.29
C LYS A 168 8.56 18.98 6.37
N PHE A 169 7.87 17.89 6.14
CA PHE A 169 7.80 16.77 7.07
C PHE A 169 8.83 15.70 6.75
N ASP A 170 9.32 15.02 7.76
CA ASP A 170 10.25 13.90 7.62
C ASP A 170 9.63 12.70 6.89
N TRP A 171 8.30 12.61 6.88
CA TRP A 171 7.54 11.65 6.10
C TRP A 171 6.54 12.38 5.21
N PRO A 172 6.39 11.98 3.96
CA PRO A 172 5.41 12.57 3.08
C PRO A 172 3.99 12.22 3.54
N HIS A 173 3.08 13.18 3.46
CA HIS A 173 1.66 12.91 3.61
C HIS A 173 1.18 12.01 2.46
N ALA A 174 0.23 11.11 2.79
CA ALA A 174 -0.35 10.21 1.79
C ALA A 174 -1.16 10.97 0.73
N PHE A 175 -1.71 12.14 1.10
CA PHE A 175 -2.50 12.99 0.22
C PHE A 175 -1.87 14.36 0.12
N ALA A 176 -1.60 14.78 -1.11
CA ALA A 176 -1.11 16.11 -1.40
C ALA A 176 -2.02 16.82 -2.40
N MET A 177 -1.95 18.14 -2.45
CA MET A 177 -2.62 18.98 -3.42
C MET A 177 -1.71 20.09 -3.91
N ASP A 178 -1.93 20.53 -5.13
CA ASP A 178 -1.32 21.71 -5.73
C ASP A 178 -2.41 22.69 -6.19
N ASP A 179 -2.04 23.69 -6.98
CA ASP A 179 -2.96 24.70 -7.52
C ASP A 179 -4.03 24.08 -8.44
N ASN A 180 -3.79 22.91 -9.00
CA ASN A 180 -4.73 22.18 -9.86
C ASN A 180 -5.65 21.23 -9.07
N GLY A 181 -5.42 21.05 -7.77
CA GLY A 181 -6.22 20.22 -6.88
C GLY A 181 -5.48 19.02 -6.31
N LEU A 182 -6.21 17.95 -6.02
CA LEU A 182 -5.66 16.73 -5.41
C LEU A 182 -4.71 16.00 -6.36
N LEU A 183 -3.54 15.61 -5.87
CA LEU A 183 -2.56 14.82 -6.62
C LEU A 183 -2.98 13.34 -6.64
N ILE A 184 -3.98 13.04 -7.44
CA ILE A 184 -4.48 11.67 -7.66
C ILE A 184 -4.34 11.35 -9.15
N TRP A 185 -3.65 10.26 -9.44
CA TRP A 185 -3.52 9.73 -10.80
C TRP A 185 -4.45 8.56 -10.99
N LYS A 186 -5.13 8.53 -12.11
CA LYS A 186 -6.00 7.45 -12.53
C LYS A 186 -5.65 7.00 -13.94
N SER A 187 -5.94 5.75 -14.27
CA SER A 187 -5.86 5.28 -15.64
C SER A 187 -6.90 6.01 -16.52
N ASN A 188 -6.55 6.29 -17.77
CA ASN A 188 -7.46 6.92 -18.72
C ASN A 188 -8.67 6.06 -19.07
N LYS A 189 -8.54 4.74 -18.90
CA LYS A 189 -9.59 3.76 -19.17
C LYS A 189 -9.74 2.84 -17.98
N PRO A 190 -10.97 2.44 -17.64
CA PRO A 190 -11.19 1.40 -16.66
C PRO A 190 -10.60 0.07 -17.15
N HIS A 191 -10.11 -0.74 -16.23
CA HIS A 191 -9.71 -2.11 -16.52
C HIS A 191 -10.88 -3.04 -16.25
N ASN A 192 -11.14 -3.95 -17.18
CA ASN A 192 -12.24 -4.89 -17.07
C ASN A 192 -11.98 -6.02 -16.07
N THR A 193 -10.69 -6.29 -15.80
CA THR A 193 -10.28 -7.36 -14.91
C THR A 193 -9.17 -6.89 -13.97
N TRP A 194 -9.13 -7.48 -12.78
CA TRP A 194 -8.03 -7.27 -11.83
C TRP A 194 -6.66 -7.55 -12.48
N ARG A 195 -6.58 -8.56 -13.34
CA ARG A 195 -5.35 -8.93 -14.04
C ARG A 195 -4.83 -7.81 -14.96
N GLU A 196 -5.72 -7.13 -15.68
CA GLU A 196 -5.35 -5.98 -16.51
C GLU A 196 -4.86 -4.82 -15.65
N ALA A 197 -5.54 -4.55 -14.55
CA ALA A 197 -5.12 -3.53 -13.59
C ALA A 197 -3.72 -3.83 -13.01
N MET A 198 -3.43 -5.07 -12.68
CA MET A 198 -2.12 -5.48 -12.16
C MET A 198 -1.01 -5.37 -13.22
N VAL A 199 -1.30 -5.67 -14.49
CA VAL A 199 -0.35 -5.46 -15.59
C VAL A 199 -0.02 -3.98 -15.74
N GLU A 200 -1.03 -3.12 -15.72
CA GLU A 200 -0.83 -1.68 -15.84
C GLU A 200 -0.07 -1.12 -14.64
N LEU A 201 -0.44 -1.51 -13.43
CA LEU A 201 0.27 -1.13 -12.21
C LEU A 201 1.76 -1.55 -12.25
N ALA A 202 2.05 -2.75 -12.74
CA ALA A 202 3.41 -3.22 -12.89
C ALA A 202 4.21 -2.38 -13.90
N LYS A 203 3.61 -2.03 -15.05
CA LYS A 203 4.22 -1.15 -16.05
C LYS A 203 4.49 0.24 -15.49
N ILE A 204 3.52 0.85 -14.80
CA ILE A 204 3.66 2.15 -14.15
C ILE A 204 4.81 2.10 -13.14
N LYS A 205 4.84 1.07 -12.29
CA LYS A 205 5.90 0.91 -11.29
C LYS A 205 7.27 0.75 -11.93
N ILE A 206 7.39 -0.02 -13.00
CA ILE A 206 8.64 -0.19 -13.74
C ILE A 206 9.06 1.15 -14.35
N ALA A 207 8.17 1.80 -15.09
CA ALA A 207 8.45 3.07 -15.75
C ALA A 207 8.91 4.13 -14.74
N PHE A 208 8.24 4.19 -13.59
CA PHE A 208 8.59 5.14 -12.53
C PHE A 208 9.97 4.85 -11.94
N ARG A 209 10.32 3.58 -11.73
CA ARG A 209 11.62 3.17 -11.15
C ARG A 209 12.78 3.23 -12.11
N THR A 210 12.52 3.22 -13.40
CA THR A 210 13.56 3.20 -14.47
C THR A 210 13.70 4.52 -15.19
N GLN A 211 13.14 5.61 -14.65
CA GLN A 211 13.37 6.95 -15.20
C GLN A 211 14.85 7.33 -15.12
N PRO A 212 15.43 7.91 -16.18
CA PRO A 212 16.88 8.20 -16.23
C PRO A 212 17.39 9.06 -15.09
N HIS A 213 16.58 10.01 -14.60
CA HIS A 213 16.95 10.89 -13.47
C HIS A 213 16.75 10.24 -12.09
N LEU A 214 16.08 9.09 -12.04
CA LEU A 214 15.92 8.26 -10.84
C LEU A 214 16.82 7.01 -10.90
N VAL A 215 17.37 6.73 -12.06
CA VAL A 215 18.33 5.64 -12.22
C VAL A 215 19.68 6.13 -11.74
N PHE A 216 20.14 5.62 -10.65
CA PHE A 216 21.50 5.78 -10.18
C PHE A 216 22.39 5.00 -11.12
N SER A 217 23.53 5.58 -11.31
CA SER A 217 24.61 4.96 -12.04
C SER A 217 24.58 3.44 -11.84
N ILE A 218 24.24 2.73 -12.90
CA ILE A 218 24.31 1.26 -12.98
C ILE A 218 25.77 0.83 -12.91
N ASN A 219 26.68 1.78 -12.86
CA ASN A 219 28.08 1.51 -12.69
C ASN A 219 28.30 0.96 -11.28
N LYS A 220 28.47 -0.34 -11.19
CA LYS A 220 28.70 -1.10 -9.97
C LYS A 220 29.91 -0.59 -9.17
N ASP A 221 30.80 0.13 -9.85
CA ASP A 221 32.05 0.65 -9.31
C ASP A 221 31.97 2.14 -8.92
N ALA A 222 30.87 2.82 -9.14
CA ALA A 222 30.71 4.21 -8.73
C ALA A 222 30.30 4.29 -7.26
N ALA A 223 31.00 5.13 -6.50
CA ALA A 223 30.61 5.47 -5.15
C ALA A 223 29.16 5.99 -5.14
N VAL A 224 28.26 5.22 -4.55
CA VAL A 224 26.84 5.56 -4.51
C VAL A 224 26.63 6.67 -3.49
N PRO A 225 25.97 7.79 -3.84
CA PRO A 225 25.61 8.81 -2.86
C PRO A 225 24.76 8.17 -1.75
N LYS A 226 24.96 8.64 -0.52
CA LYS A 226 24.31 8.07 0.68
C LYS A 226 22.80 7.98 0.63
N ILE A 227 22.14 8.78 -0.20
CA ILE A 227 20.70 8.77 -0.42
C ILE A 227 20.43 8.83 -1.91
N ASP A 228 19.71 7.84 -2.37
CA ASP A 228 19.30 7.66 -3.74
C ASP A 228 17.77 7.88 -3.84
N TYR A 229 17.29 8.62 -4.84
CA TYR A 229 15.84 8.86 -5.03
C TYR A 229 15.04 7.56 -5.20
N ARG A 230 15.64 6.46 -5.62
CA ARG A 230 15.00 5.14 -5.61
C ARG A 230 14.59 4.68 -4.20
N HIS A 231 15.29 5.12 -3.18
CA HIS A 231 14.93 4.85 -1.79
C HIS A 231 13.57 5.43 -1.42
N LEU A 232 13.23 6.59 -1.97
CA LEU A 232 11.93 7.23 -1.76
C LEU A 232 10.78 6.41 -2.37
N LEU A 233 11.05 5.64 -3.42
CA LEU A 233 10.03 4.86 -4.12
C LEU A 233 9.79 3.47 -3.55
N SER A 234 10.76 2.83 -3.06
CA SER A 234 10.66 1.56 -2.31
C SER A 234 12.06 1.09 -1.89
N TYR A 235 12.43 1.36 -0.67
CA TYR A 235 13.59 0.70 -0.10
C TYR A 235 13.24 -0.76 0.21
N PRO A 236 14.05 -1.73 -0.20
CA PRO A 236 13.86 -3.09 0.26
C PRO A 236 14.15 -3.14 1.76
N VAL A 237 13.12 -3.36 2.54
CA VAL A 237 13.21 -3.51 4.01
C VAL A 237 13.89 -4.84 4.40
N THR A 238 14.38 -5.61 3.43
CA THR A 238 14.97 -6.92 3.64
C THR A 238 16.29 -7.03 2.93
N HIS A 239 17.15 -7.90 3.38
CA HIS A 239 18.51 -8.31 3.01
C HIS A 239 18.97 -8.22 1.52
N HIS A 240 18.26 -7.53 0.69
CA HIS A 240 18.68 -7.16 -0.65
C HIS A 240 19.38 -5.81 -0.60
N GLY A 241 20.57 -5.80 -0.06
CA GLY A 241 21.47 -4.68 -0.28
C GLY A 241 21.81 -4.59 -1.76
N VAL A 242 21.89 -3.39 -2.29
CA VAL A 242 22.62 -3.17 -3.52
C VAL A 242 24.09 -3.32 -3.16
N GLU A 243 24.83 -4.12 -3.90
CA GLU A 243 26.26 -4.29 -3.73
C GLU A 243 26.93 -2.90 -3.66
N GLY A 244 27.68 -2.61 -2.62
CA GLY A 244 28.23 -1.28 -2.34
C GLY A 244 27.43 -0.39 -1.36
N TRP A 245 26.24 -0.81 -0.91
CA TRP A 245 25.44 -0.07 0.08
C TRP A 245 25.52 -0.67 1.48
N CYS A 246 26.00 -1.89 1.58
CA CYS A 246 25.94 -2.68 2.80
C CYS A 246 27.15 -2.52 3.72
N ASP A 247 28.15 -1.76 3.35
CA ASP A 247 29.42 -1.71 4.09
C ASP A 247 29.58 -0.48 4.98
N LYS A 248 28.47 0.12 5.44
CA LYS A 248 28.59 1.18 6.45
C LYS A 248 27.42 1.21 7.42
#